data_16a37fe9e5fd5a80a2e42bc92b5e6b23
#
_entry.id   16a37fe9e5fd5a80a2e42bc92b5e6b23
#
_cell.length_a   1.000
_cell.length_b   1.000
_cell.length_c   1.000
_cell.angle_alpha   90.00
_cell.angle_beta   90.00
_cell.angle_gamma   90.00
#
_symmetry.space_group_name_H-M   'P 1'
#
loop_
_entity.id
_entity.type
_entity.pdbx_description
1 polymer ?
#
loop_
_entity_poly.entity_id
_entity_poly.type
_entity_poly.pdbx_seq_one_letter_code
_entity_poly.pdbx_strand_id
1 'polypeptide(L)'
;MYIDDAEGMVFRPPSEAYSFILRATIGCSHNTCTFCPMYKESRFRIRPLAEIDGIIERGAAAYPYVRRVFIADGDALVLKTEDLLHIIKKCYDLFPRLTRVGAYATPADIDRKTPEELAALHEAGLGILYTGIESGDDAVLTRVHKGTTAELTVRAGQKALAAGFKLSAMILLGLGGQERTHEHALHTAEVVSAIN
;
A
#
# COMPACT_ATOMS: atom_id res chain seq x y z
N MET A 1 -5.16 -3.53 -15.79
CA MET A 1 -4.27 -4.03 -16.87
C MET A 1 -3.02 -4.63 -16.23
N TYR A 2 -2.52 -5.72 -16.73
CA TYR A 2 -1.44 -6.50 -16.11
C TYR A 2 -0.71 -7.31 -17.20
N ILE A 3 0.60 -7.32 -17.17
CA ILE A 3 1.45 -8.02 -18.15
C ILE A 3 2.60 -8.78 -17.48
N ASP A 4 2.57 -8.89 -16.18
CA ASP A 4 3.60 -9.57 -15.41
C ASP A 4 3.24 -11.06 -15.27
N ASP A 5 4.18 -11.93 -15.49
CA ASP A 5 4.08 -13.39 -15.42
C ASP A 5 4.59 -13.97 -14.08
N ALA A 6 4.85 -13.09 -13.09
CA ALA A 6 5.27 -13.54 -11.76
C ALA A 6 4.22 -14.39 -11.07
N GLU A 7 4.67 -15.36 -10.33
CA GLU A 7 3.86 -16.31 -9.58
C GLU A 7 2.93 -15.63 -8.54
N GLY A 8 1.81 -16.27 -8.27
CA GLY A 8 0.83 -15.89 -7.25
C GLY A 8 -0.26 -14.96 -7.74
N MET A 9 -1.31 -14.87 -6.92
CA MET A 9 -2.46 -13.99 -7.21
C MET A 9 -2.10 -12.53 -7.02
N VAL A 10 -2.72 -11.68 -7.82
CA VAL A 10 -2.58 -10.22 -7.73
C VAL A 10 -3.84 -9.62 -7.14
N PHE A 11 -3.67 -8.90 -6.05
CA PHE A 11 -4.75 -8.22 -5.36
C PHE A 11 -4.67 -6.71 -5.59
N ARG A 12 -5.83 -6.08 -5.75
CA ARG A 12 -5.94 -4.63 -5.92
C ARG A 12 -7.25 -4.12 -5.33
N PRO A 13 -7.32 -2.87 -4.87
CA PRO A 13 -8.57 -2.25 -4.48
C PRO A 13 -9.53 -2.13 -5.68
N PRO A 14 -10.85 -2.22 -5.49
CA PRO A 14 -11.83 -2.02 -6.58
C PRO A 14 -11.65 -0.68 -7.32
N SER A 15 -11.24 0.38 -6.61
CA SER A 15 -10.94 1.69 -7.18
C SER A 15 -9.78 1.70 -8.18
N GLU A 16 -8.90 0.70 -8.13
CA GLU A 16 -7.76 0.51 -9.04
C GLU A 16 -8.03 -0.54 -10.14
N ALA A 17 -9.30 -0.89 -10.39
CA ALA A 17 -9.70 -1.88 -11.40
C ALA A 17 -9.17 -1.57 -12.80
N TYR A 18 -9.06 -0.29 -13.16
CA TYR A 18 -8.59 0.19 -14.46
C TYR A 18 -7.14 0.68 -14.47
N SER A 19 -6.40 0.52 -13.38
CA SER A 19 -5.00 0.89 -13.28
C SER A 19 -4.11 -0.17 -13.92
N PHE A 20 -2.96 0.25 -14.44
CA PHE A 20 -1.88 -0.68 -14.74
C PHE A 20 -1.31 -1.18 -13.41
N ILE A 21 -1.23 -2.48 -13.26
CA ILE A 21 -0.73 -3.11 -12.03
C ILE A 21 0.76 -3.37 -12.19
N LEU A 22 1.54 -2.79 -11.29
CA LEU A 22 2.98 -2.96 -11.21
C LEU A 22 3.33 -3.64 -9.88
N ARG A 23 3.94 -4.81 -9.95
CA ARG A 23 4.44 -5.51 -8.75
C ARG A 23 5.92 -5.21 -8.56
N ALA A 24 6.23 -4.27 -7.70
CA ALA A 24 7.61 -3.95 -7.32
C ALA A 24 8.15 -4.90 -6.23
N THR A 25 7.23 -5.51 -5.48
CA THR A 25 7.49 -6.61 -4.54
C THR A 25 6.68 -7.83 -4.94
N ILE A 26 7.01 -8.98 -4.38
CA ILE A 26 6.19 -10.19 -4.43
C ILE A 26 5.82 -10.57 -3.00
N GLY A 27 4.53 -10.74 -2.74
CA GLY A 27 4.03 -11.08 -1.41
C GLY A 27 3.90 -9.87 -0.47
N CYS A 28 3.90 -10.13 0.82
CA CYS A 28 3.78 -9.10 1.87
C CYS A 28 4.96 -9.19 2.83
N SER A 29 5.57 -8.04 3.14
CA SER A 29 6.72 -7.93 4.04
C SER A 29 6.41 -8.42 5.46
N HIS A 30 5.18 -8.17 5.94
CA HIS A 30 4.74 -8.59 7.26
C HIS A 30 4.19 -10.03 7.29
N ASN A 31 3.31 -10.40 6.39
CA ASN A 31 2.73 -11.74 6.11
C ASN A 31 2.37 -12.64 7.32
N THR A 32 2.25 -12.11 8.53
CA THR A 32 1.92 -12.86 9.76
C THR A 32 0.47 -12.74 10.19
N CYS A 33 -0.30 -11.79 9.61
CA CYS A 33 -1.70 -11.56 9.95
C CYS A 33 -2.52 -12.84 9.81
N THR A 34 -3.26 -13.23 10.88
CA THR A 34 -4.01 -14.49 10.91
C THR A 34 -5.27 -14.46 10.05
N PHE A 35 -5.82 -13.28 9.78
CA PHE A 35 -7.03 -13.09 8.97
C PHE A 35 -6.76 -12.98 7.46
N CYS A 36 -5.51 -12.75 7.07
CA CYS A 36 -5.15 -12.48 5.68
C CYS A 36 -4.55 -13.73 5.02
N PRO A 37 -5.23 -14.37 4.05
CA PRO A 37 -4.69 -15.51 3.31
C PRO A 37 -3.90 -15.12 2.07
N MET A 38 -3.91 -13.83 1.67
CA MET A 38 -3.54 -13.37 0.32
C MET A 38 -2.13 -13.76 -0.12
N TYR A 39 -1.17 -13.75 0.81
CA TYR A 39 0.25 -13.94 0.47
C TYR A 39 0.90 -15.10 1.25
N LYS A 40 0.10 -15.98 1.88
CA LYS A 40 0.65 -17.07 2.72
C LYS A 40 1.52 -18.06 1.96
N GLU A 41 1.23 -18.26 0.68
CA GLU A 41 1.98 -19.16 -0.20
C GLU A 41 3.15 -18.45 -0.92
N SER A 42 3.26 -17.12 -0.79
CA SER A 42 4.29 -16.33 -1.45
C SER A 42 5.42 -15.99 -0.51
N ARG A 43 6.66 -16.31 -0.90
CA ARG A 43 7.83 -15.81 -0.19
C ARG A 43 8.06 -14.35 -0.55
N PHE A 44 8.09 -13.48 0.46
CA PHE A 44 8.36 -12.05 0.25
C PHE A 44 9.72 -11.83 -0.41
N ARG A 45 9.75 -10.98 -1.43
CA ARG A 45 10.98 -10.46 -2.05
C ARG A 45 10.73 -9.11 -2.71
N ILE A 46 11.75 -8.28 -2.73
CA ILE A 46 11.81 -7.07 -3.55
C ILE A 46 12.37 -7.48 -4.92
N ARG A 47 11.76 -6.99 -5.99
CA ARG A 47 12.25 -7.22 -7.35
C ARG A 47 13.44 -6.33 -7.66
N PRO A 48 14.42 -6.79 -8.44
CA PRO A 48 15.46 -5.93 -9.00
C PRO A 48 14.87 -4.81 -9.85
N LEU A 49 15.42 -3.60 -9.76
CA LEU A 49 14.94 -2.45 -10.56
C LEU A 49 14.91 -2.73 -12.06
N ALA A 50 15.91 -3.45 -12.60
CA ALA A 50 15.94 -3.81 -14.01
C ALA A 50 14.73 -4.69 -14.45
N GLU A 51 14.24 -5.56 -13.55
CA GLU A 51 13.04 -6.37 -13.80
C GLU A 51 11.78 -5.48 -13.79
N ILE A 52 11.67 -4.56 -12.82
CA ILE A 52 10.58 -3.58 -12.70
C ILE A 52 10.56 -2.68 -13.94
N ASP A 53 11.71 -2.19 -14.35
CA ASP A 53 11.88 -1.35 -15.54
C ASP A 53 11.37 -2.03 -16.80
N GLY A 54 11.73 -3.29 -17.00
CA GLY A 54 11.24 -4.07 -18.13
C GLY A 54 9.72 -4.28 -18.13
N ILE A 55 9.10 -4.40 -16.94
CA ILE A 55 7.63 -4.50 -16.82
C ILE A 55 6.98 -3.16 -17.20
N ILE A 56 7.53 -2.03 -16.73
CA ILE A 56 7.01 -0.69 -17.05
C ILE A 56 7.10 -0.46 -18.58
N GLU A 57 8.22 -0.78 -19.20
CA GLU A 57 8.44 -0.63 -20.65
C GLU A 57 7.44 -1.45 -21.47
N ARG A 58 7.29 -2.74 -21.17
CA ARG A 58 6.29 -3.59 -21.82
C ARG A 58 4.87 -3.11 -21.56
N GLY A 59 4.59 -2.63 -20.32
CA GLY A 59 3.29 -2.08 -19.96
C GLY A 59 2.94 -0.83 -20.75
N ALA A 60 3.88 0.10 -20.88
CA ALA A 60 3.70 1.33 -21.67
C ALA A 60 3.50 1.06 -23.15
N ALA A 61 4.23 0.11 -23.72
CA ALA A 61 4.06 -0.31 -25.11
C ALA A 61 2.67 -0.96 -25.35
N ALA A 62 2.20 -1.80 -24.40
CA ALA A 62 0.92 -2.51 -24.55
C ALA A 62 -0.30 -1.62 -24.23
N TYR A 63 -0.15 -0.65 -23.31
CA TYR A 63 -1.24 0.16 -22.77
C TYR A 63 -0.92 1.67 -22.72
N PRO A 64 -0.64 2.33 -23.86
CA PRO A 64 -0.19 3.73 -23.88
C PRO A 64 -1.25 4.74 -23.38
N TYR A 65 -2.49 4.31 -23.22
CA TYR A 65 -3.61 5.12 -22.76
C TYR A 65 -3.83 5.06 -21.23
N VAL A 66 -2.99 4.33 -20.51
CA VAL A 66 -3.07 4.21 -19.04
C VAL A 66 -3.02 5.59 -18.37
N ARG A 67 -3.93 5.81 -17.44
CA ARG A 67 -4.02 7.03 -16.65
C ARG A 67 -3.60 6.85 -15.19
N ARG A 68 -3.53 5.61 -14.74
CA ARG A 68 -3.18 5.29 -13.34
C ARG A 68 -2.30 4.05 -13.30
N VAL A 69 -1.25 4.09 -12.51
CA VAL A 69 -0.44 2.94 -12.13
C VAL A 69 -0.70 2.62 -10.67
N PHE A 70 -0.82 1.36 -10.34
CA PHE A 70 -0.96 0.90 -8.97
C PHE A 70 0.19 -0.06 -8.65
N ILE A 71 1.04 0.35 -7.69
CA ILE A 71 2.12 -0.50 -7.17
C ILE A 71 1.49 -1.45 -6.16
N ALA A 72 1.34 -2.69 -6.59
CA ALA A 72 0.61 -3.75 -5.92
C ALA A 72 1.51 -4.61 -5.01
N ASP A 73 0.92 -5.67 -4.51
CA ASP A 73 1.34 -6.56 -3.45
C ASP A 73 1.26 -5.94 -2.05
N GLY A 74 1.63 -6.71 -1.02
CA GLY A 74 1.21 -6.38 0.34
C GLY A 74 1.77 -5.10 0.91
N ASP A 75 2.88 -4.59 0.34
CA ASP A 75 3.54 -3.40 0.87
C ASP A 75 4.61 -2.88 -0.10
N ALA A 76 4.32 -1.79 -0.77
CA ALA A 76 5.28 -1.16 -1.69
C ALA A 76 6.22 -0.18 -0.97
N LEU A 77 5.79 0.43 0.14
CA LEU A 77 6.61 1.42 0.85
C LEU A 77 7.78 0.82 1.63
N VAL A 78 7.87 -0.50 1.69
CA VAL A 78 9.07 -1.19 2.21
C VAL A 78 10.31 -0.92 1.36
N LEU A 79 10.14 -0.57 0.08
CA LEU A 79 11.25 -0.22 -0.80
C LEU A 79 11.96 1.05 -0.30
N LYS A 80 13.24 1.18 -0.67
CA LYS A 80 13.97 2.43 -0.45
C LYS A 80 13.31 3.57 -1.21
N THR A 81 13.38 4.75 -0.66
CA THR A 81 12.78 5.96 -1.26
C THR A 81 13.36 6.25 -2.64
N GLU A 82 14.67 6.07 -2.83
CA GLU A 82 15.35 6.24 -4.11
C GLU A 82 14.80 5.30 -5.20
N ASP A 83 14.54 4.03 -4.85
CA ASP A 83 13.98 3.04 -5.78
C ASP A 83 12.53 3.40 -6.16
N LEU A 84 11.72 3.82 -5.20
CA LEU A 84 10.35 4.27 -5.45
C LEU A 84 10.32 5.51 -6.35
N LEU A 85 11.19 6.49 -6.10
CA LEU A 85 11.32 7.69 -6.93
C LEU A 85 11.71 7.34 -8.37
N HIS A 86 12.66 6.41 -8.56
CA HIS A 86 13.02 5.89 -9.87
C HIS A 86 11.82 5.26 -10.59
N ILE A 87 11.10 4.36 -9.92
CA ILE A 87 9.92 3.66 -10.45
C ILE A 87 8.83 4.65 -10.85
N ILE A 88 8.51 5.61 -9.97
CA ILE A 88 7.47 6.61 -10.22
C ILE A 88 7.85 7.47 -11.41
N LYS A 89 9.08 8.01 -11.42
CA LYS A 89 9.58 8.81 -12.53
C LYS A 89 9.49 8.05 -13.85
N LYS A 90 9.98 6.81 -13.91
CA LYS A 90 9.93 5.99 -15.12
C LYS A 90 8.49 5.75 -15.60
N CYS A 91 7.55 5.57 -14.69
CA CYS A 91 6.13 5.48 -15.05
C CYS A 91 5.64 6.77 -15.72
N TYR A 92 5.95 7.94 -15.17
CA TYR A 92 5.54 9.22 -15.79
C TYR A 92 6.23 9.49 -17.12
N ASP A 93 7.50 9.08 -17.27
CA ASP A 93 8.25 9.23 -18.52
C ASP A 93 7.65 8.37 -19.66
N LEU A 94 7.14 7.17 -19.35
CA LEU A 94 6.70 6.20 -20.36
C LEU A 94 5.19 6.12 -20.60
N PHE A 95 4.36 6.50 -19.62
CA PHE A 95 2.91 6.55 -19.79
C PHE A 95 2.43 7.99 -20.01
N PRO A 96 2.24 8.44 -21.27
CA PRO A 96 2.04 9.86 -21.59
C PRO A 96 0.72 10.45 -21.04
N ARG A 97 -0.20 9.59 -20.61
CA ARG A 97 -1.49 9.99 -20.02
C ARG A 97 -1.58 9.73 -18.51
N LEU A 98 -0.48 9.36 -17.88
CA LEU A 98 -0.45 9.05 -16.44
C LEU A 98 -0.81 10.29 -15.63
N THR A 99 -1.76 10.15 -14.72
CA THR A 99 -2.22 11.23 -13.84
C THR A 99 -1.96 10.94 -12.37
N ARG A 100 -1.71 9.68 -12.01
CA ARG A 100 -1.50 9.27 -10.63
C ARG A 100 -0.85 7.90 -10.55
N VAL A 101 0.07 7.76 -9.60
CA VAL A 101 0.51 6.47 -9.06
C VAL A 101 -0.16 6.26 -7.70
N GLY A 102 -0.59 5.05 -7.39
CA GLY A 102 -1.08 4.63 -6.08
C GLY A 102 -0.29 3.42 -5.60
N ALA A 103 -0.28 3.17 -4.30
CA ALA A 103 0.44 2.03 -3.73
C ALA A 103 -0.24 1.47 -2.48
N TYR A 104 -0.02 0.17 -2.20
CA TYR A 104 -0.23 -0.36 -0.86
C TYR A 104 0.90 0.09 0.06
N ALA A 105 0.54 0.39 1.32
CA ALA A 105 1.48 0.78 2.36
C ALA A 105 1.00 0.27 3.72
N THR A 106 1.90 -0.27 4.53
CA THR A 106 1.58 -0.56 5.93
C THR A 106 1.78 0.69 6.79
N PRO A 107 1.08 0.83 7.93
CA PRO A 107 1.34 1.91 8.88
C PRO A 107 2.81 1.95 9.32
N ALA A 108 3.44 0.79 9.53
CA ALA A 108 4.83 0.69 9.93
C ALA A 108 5.80 1.25 8.88
N ASP A 109 5.54 1.01 7.58
CA ASP A 109 6.42 1.50 6.52
C ASP A 109 6.20 2.98 6.22
N ILE A 110 4.99 3.49 6.37
CA ILE A 110 4.73 4.94 6.36
C ILE A 110 5.48 5.62 7.51
N ASP A 111 5.40 5.07 8.72
CA ASP A 111 6.05 5.64 9.90
C ASP A 111 7.59 5.61 9.82
N ARG A 112 8.16 4.60 9.17
CA ARG A 112 9.61 4.45 8.98
C ARG A 112 10.22 5.50 8.06
N LYS A 113 9.48 5.99 7.07
CA LYS A 113 9.95 7.05 6.17
C LYS A 113 9.96 8.40 6.86
N THR A 114 10.95 9.24 6.53
CA THR A 114 10.96 10.62 7.06
C THR A 114 9.86 11.48 6.41
N PRO A 115 9.49 12.61 6.99
CA PRO A 115 8.57 13.56 6.35
C PRO A 115 9.06 14.02 4.98
N GLU A 116 10.38 14.24 4.82
CA GLU A 116 11.01 14.68 3.58
C GLU A 116 10.94 13.59 2.52
N GLU A 117 11.15 12.31 2.89
CA GLU A 117 10.99 11.17 1.98
C GLU A 117 9.55 11.03 1.49
N LEU A 118 8.57 11.16 2.39
CA LEU A 118 7.16 11.11 2.02
C LEU A 118 6.77 12.28 1.12
N ALA A 119 7.22 13.49 1.42
CA ALA A 119 6.99 14.67 0.58
C ALA A 119 7.58 14.47 -0.83
N ALA A 120 8.82 14.00 -0.93
CA ALA A 120 9.47 13.73 -2.21
C ALA A 120 8.71 12.67 -3.04
N LEU A 121 8.21 11.60 -2.41
CA LEU A 121 7.38 10.58 -3.07
C LEU A 121 6.06 11.15 -3.57
N HIS A 122 5.41 12.01 -2.76
CA HIS A 122 4.18 12.68 -3.17
C HIS A 122 4.41 13.64 -4.34
N GLU A 123 5.44 14.48 -4.28
CA GLU A 123 5.82 15.41 -5.35
C GLU A 123 6.18 14.69 -6.65
N ALA A 124 6.78 13.49 -6.56
CA ALA A 124 7.05 12.65 -7.72
C ALA A 124 5.79 12.06 -8.37
N GLY A 125 4.62 12.15 -7.70
CA GLY A 125 3.33 11.72 -8.26
C GLY A 125 2.72 10.47 -7.62
N LEU A 126 3.24 9.98 -6.49
CA LEU A 126 2.57 8.98 -5.66
C LEU A 126 1.46 9.68 -4.88
N GLY A 127 0.24 9.61 -5.40
CA GLY A 127 -0.85 10.47 -4.91
C GLY A 127 -1.78 9.84 -3.87
N ILE A 128 -1.79 8.50 -3.74
CA ILE A 128 -2.68 7.80 -2.81
C ILE A 128 -2.00 6.56 -2.24
N LEU A 129 -2.16 6.39 -0.93
CA LEU A 129 -1.74 5.20 -0.20
C LEU A 129 -2.98 4.41 0.26
N TYR A 130 -2.96 3.11 0.01
CA TYR A 130 -3.96 2.17 0.50
C TYR A 130 -3.39 1.44 1.70
N THR A 131 -3.98 1.65 2.87
CA THR A 131 -3.46 1.11 4.14
C THR A 131 -4.53 0.35 4.92
N GLY A 132 -4.17 -0.81 5.42
CA GLY A 132 -5.02 -1.59 6.29
C GLY A 132 -4.88 -1.12 7.73
N ILE A 133 -5.86 -0.36 8.24
CA ILE A 133 -6.03 -0.09 9.67
C ILE A 133 -6.53 -1.35 10.36
N GLU A 134 -7.51 -2.00 9.78
CA GLU A 134 -8.24 -3.20 10.18
C GLU A 134 -9.02 -3.02 11.49
N SER A 135 -8.38 -2.48 12.54
CA SER A 135 -8.96 -2.19 13.86
C SER A 135 -8.21 -1.05 14.54
N GLY A 136 -8.88 -0.31 15.40
CA GLY A 136 -8.26 0.60 16.37
C GLY A 136 -8.07 -0.01 17.76
N ASP A 137 -8.49 -1.26 17.95
CA ASP A 137 -8.36 -1.97 19.24
C ASP A 137 -7.06 -2.77 19.27
N ASP A 138 -6.12 -2.36 20.12
CA ASP A 138 -4.81 -3.00 20.25
C ASP A 138 -4.88 -4.47 20.69
N ALA A 139 -5.89 -4.86 21.46
CA ALA A 139 -6.10 -6.26 21.82
C ALA A 139 -6.50 -7.09 20.60
N VAL A 140 -7.33 -6.53 19.71
CA VAL A 140 -7.68 -7.16 18.43
C VAL A 140 -6.47 -7.23 17.51
N LEU A 141 -5.73 -6.12 17.34
CA LEU A 141 -4.54 -6.06 16.49
C LEU A 141 -3.47 -7.07 16.92
N THR A 142 -3.25 -7.20 18.24
CA THR A 142 -2.33 -8.19 18.83
C THR A 142 -2.80 -9.62 18.54
N ARG A 143 -4.08 -9.90 18.80
CA ARG A 143 -4.68 -11.24 18.58
C ARG A 143 -4.57 -11.71 17.13
N VAL A 144 -4.71 -10.80 16.18
CA VAL A 144 -4.62 -11.12 14.75
C VAL A 144 -3.23 -10.95 14.15
N HIS A 145 -2.23 -10.67 14.97
CA HIS A 145 -0.83 -10.48 14.58
C HIS A 145 -0.65 -9.41 13.48
N LYS A 146 -1.37 -8.28 13.61
CA LYS A 146 -1.31 -7.20 12.61
C LYS A 146 0.05 -6.48 12.59
N GLY A 147 0.82 -6.52 13.69
CA GLY A 147 2.16 -5.91 13.78
C GLY A 147 2.14 -4.38 13.82
N THR A 148 1.03 -3.78 14.25
CA THR A 148 0.89 -2.35 14.47
C THR A 148 0.05 -2.08 15.72
N THR A 149 0.02 -0.83 16.18
CA THR A 149 -0.84 -0.34 17.26
C THR A 149 -1.74 0.79 16.76
N ALA A 150 -2.79 1.10 17.52
CA ALA A 150 -3.64 2.25 17.27
C ALA A 150 -2.82 3.56 17.18
N GLU A 151 -1.93 3.78 18.17
CA GLU A 151 -1.05 4.95 18.22
C GLU A 151 -0.16 5.07 16.98
N LEU A 152 0.52 3.99 16.59
CA LEU A 152 1.38 3.97 15.40
C LEU A 152 0.55 4.25 14.13
N THR A 153 -0.64 3.68 14.04
CA THR A 153 -1.55 3.88 12.91
C THR A 153 -1.99 5.34 12.77
N VAL A 154 -2.35 5.99 13.89
CA VAL A 154 -2.69 7.43 13.90
C VAL A 154 -1.48 8.25 13.45
N ARG A 155 -0.31 8.05 14.05
CA ARG A 155 0.91 8.80 13.72
C ARG A 155 1.28 8.63 12.23
N ALA A 156 1.25 7.41 11.71
CA ALA A 156 1.52 7.12 10.30
C ALA A 156 0.51 7.81 9.37
N GLY A 157 -0.78 7.76 9.71
CA GLY A 157 -1.83 8.40 8.94
C GLY A 157 -1.68 9.91 8.89
N GLN A 158 -1.47 10.56 10.04
CA GLN A 158 -1.22 12.00 10.12
C GLN A 158 0.01 12.41 9.31
N LYS A 159 1.10 11.64 9.41
CA LYS A 159 2.33 11.88 8.67
C LYS A 159 2.13 11.79 7.16
N ALA A 160 1.36 10.81 6.68
CA ALA A 160 1.02 10.68 5.28
C ALA A 160 0.15 11.85 4.78
N LEU A 161 -0.87 12.24 5.55
CA LEU A 161 -1.71 13.40 5.21
C LEU A 161 -0.92 14.70 5.18
N ALA A 162 -0.03 14.92 6.16
CA ALA A 162 0.85 16.10 6.20
C ALA A 162 1.79 16.17 5.00
N ALA A 163 2.21 15.03 4.43
CA ALA A 163 3.00 14.97 3.21
C ALA A 163 2.15 15.16 1.91
N GLY A 164 0.82 15.32 2.03
CA GLY A 164 -0.09 15.56 0.90
C GLY A 164 -0.76 14.32 0.31
N PHE A 165 -0.51 13.12 0.82
CA PHE A 165 -1.15 11.91 0.32
C PHE A 165 -2.64 11.88 0.60
N LYS A 166 -3.39 11.26 -0.31
CA LYS A 166 -4.71 10.72 0.01
C LYS A 166 -4.53 9.36 0.67
N LEU A 167 -5.29 9.09 1.74
CA LEU A 167 -5.35 7.78 2.37
C LEU A 167 -6.65 7.06 2.01
N SER A 168 -6.52 5.82 1.58
CA SER A 168 -7.64 4.86 1.50
C SER A 168 -7.45 3.84 2.61
N ALA A 169 -8.11 4.08 3.73
CA ALA A 169 -8.01 3.25 4.93
C ALA A 169 -9.01 2.08 4.84
N MET A 170 -8.53 0.86 5.06
CA MET A 170 -9.35 -0.33 5.12
C MET A 170 -9.60 -0.73 6.57
N ILE A 171 -10.87 -1.00 6.90
CA ILE A 171 -11.32 -1.49 8.20
C ILE A 171 -11.98 -2.84 7.95
N LEU A 172 -11.65 -3.83 8.78
CA LEU A 172 -12.21 -5.16 8.66
C LEU A 172 -13.32 -5.38 9.70
N LEU A 173 -14.57 -5.25 9.27
CA LEU A 173 -15.73 -5.44 10.14
C LEU A 173 -15.76 -6.86 10.71
N GLY A 174 -16.12 -6.97 11.99
CA GLY A 174 -16.20 -8.24 12.69
C GLY A 174 -14.87 -8.82 13.18
N LEU A 175 -13.74 -8.15 12.95
CA LEU A 175 -12.42 -8.61 13.40
C LEU A 175 -12.33 -8.74 14.93
N GLY A 176 -13.12 -7.95 15.67
CA GLY A 176 -13.26 -8.02 17.13
C GLY A 176 -13.93 -9.30 17.63
N GLY A 177 -14.62 -10.04 16.76
CA GLY A 177 -15.48 -11.14 17.18
C GLY A 177 -16.67 -10.65 18.03
N GLN A 178 -17.40 -11.56 18.65
CA GLN A 178 -18.52 -11.19 19.54
C GLN A 178 -18.03 -10.51 20.83
N GLU A 179 -16.88 -10.91 21.33
CA GLU A 179 -16.36 -10.48 22.63
C GLU A 179 -15.90 -9.02 22.66
N ARG A 180 -15.42 -8.50 21.52
CA ARG A 180 -14.85 -7.14 21.41
C ARG A 180 -15.46 -6.31 20.28
N THR A 181 -16.71 -6.63 19.90
CA THR A 181 -17.39 -5.90 18.80
C THR A 181 -17.52 -4.42 19.11
N HIS A 182 -17.88 -4.06 20.35
CA HIS A 182 -18.07 -2.68 20.77
C HIS A 182 -16.75 -1.91 20.83
N GLU A 183 -15.76 -2.45 21.51
CA GLU A 183 -14.42 -1.85 21.63
C GLU A 183 -13.75 -1.71 20.27
N HIS A 184 -13.85 -2.74 19.43
CA HIS A 184 -13.36 -2.69 18.05
C HIS A 184 -13.99 -1.54 17.27
N ALA A 185 -15.30 -1.36 17.34
CA ALA A 185 -15.99 -0.30 16.62
C ALA A 185 -15.61 1.10 17.17
N LEU A 186 -15.63 1.27 18.51
CA LEU A 186 -15.34 2.53 19.18
C LEU A 186 -13.89 2.99 18.93
N HIS A 187 -12.92 2.13 19.27
CA HIS A 187 -11.49 2.47 19.10
C HIS A 187 -11.12 2.66 17.63
N THR A 188 -11.76 1.93 16.70
CA THR A 188 -11.53 2.15 15.27
C THR A 188 -12.04 3.52 14.83
N ALA A 189 -13.20 3.95 15.32
CA ALA A 189 -13.72 5.29 15.06
C ALA A 189 -12.81 6.38 15.64
N GLU A 190 -12.25 6.18 16.84
CA GLU A 190 -11.28 7.07 17.47
C GLU A 190 -10.00 7.19 16.60
N VAL A 191 -9.43 6.08 16.16
CA VAL A 191 -8.24 6.06 15.29
C VAL A 191 -8.51 6.80 13.99
N VAL A 192 -9.62 6.52 13.32
CA VAL A 192 -9.95 7.19 12.04
C VAL A 192 -10.16 8.68 12.24
N SER A 193 -10.85 9.08 13.33
CA SER A 193 -11.07 10.50 13.66
C SER A 193 -9.79 11.23 14.03
N ALA A 194 -8.84 10.54 14.67
CA ALA A 194 -7.55 11.13 15.05
C ALA A 194 -6.58 11.29 13.87
N ILE A 195 -6.73 10.49 12.82
CA ILE A 195 -5.90 10.63 11.59
C ILE A 195 -6.26 11.91 10.83
N ASN A 196 -7.52 12.33 10.87
CA ASN A 196 -8.07 13.38 10.02
C ASN A 196 -7.90 14.79 10.62
#